data_1bb50cab1f42b71068ef1ff5e9605691
#
_entry.id   1bb50cab1f42b71068ef1ff5e9605691
#
_cell.length_a   1.000
_cell.length_b   1.000
_cell.length_c   1.000
_cell.angle_alpha   90.00
_cell.angle_beta   90.00
_cell.angle_gamma   90.00
#
_symmetry.space_group_name_H-M   'P 1'
#
loop_
_entity.id
_entity.type
_entity.pdbx_description
1 polymer ?
#
loop_
_entity_poly.entity_id
_entity_poly.type
_entity_poly.pdbx_seq_one_letter_code
_entity_poly.pdbx_strand_id
1 'polypeptide(L)'
;MYYHPKPAASHAAALRPGQLRHVIRVASITGRQPIRDVMLLWLTHSTGVRVTELASIEIRDLLHPSGQMREEVYLRAAITKHSRPRTIYLTHPKTITAIEAWLAYRRERGWGLSSDPEYRGFRPDERLVLTHKGRAFELARKVRQLQGGPVEYRCCDALQQLMSRLYRQAGIKGGSSHSGRRTLAAKVLANTGKIELVQMLLGHAEPDHVWPYLDVR
;
A
#
# COMPACT_ATOMS: atom_id res chain seq x y z
N MET A 1 -9.63 42.93 -8.60
CA MET A 1 -8.74 41.84 -8.16
C MET A 1 -9.56 40.55 -8.20
N TYR A 2 -9.49 39.79 -9.29
CA TYR A 2 -10.29 38.55 -9.46
C TYR A 2 -9.66 37.43 -8.65
N TYR A 3 -10.35 36.98 -7.61
CA TYR A 3 -9.99 35.78 -6.85
C TYR A 3 -10.24 34.55 -7.72
N HIS A 4 -9.19 33.98 -8.31
CA HIS A 4 -9.27 32.67 -8.88
C HIS A 4 -9.15 31.64 -7.75
N PRO A 5 -10.21 30.89 -7.41
CA PRO A 5 -10.07 29.81 -6.45
C PRO A 5 -9.08 28.78 -7.01
N LYS A 6 -8.06 28.44 -6.22
CA LYS A 6 -7.17 27.32 -6.55
C LYS A 6 -8.04 26.09 -6.89
N PRO A 7 -7.78 25.39 -8.02
CA PRO A 7 -8.51 24.19 -8.32
C PRO A 7 -8.41 23.24 -7.12
N ALA A 8 -9.55 22.75 -6.65
CA ALA A 8 -9.62 21.79 -5.56
C ALA A 8 -8.63 20.65 -5.87
N ALA A 9 -7.74 20.36 -4.94
CA ALA A 9 -6.75 19.31 -5.11
C ALA A 9 -7.50 18.04 -5.51
N SER A 10 -7.19 17.49 -6.70
CA SER A 10 -7.85 16.28 -7.20
C SER A 10 -7.53 15.13 -6.23
N HIS A 11 -8.51 14.77 -5.42
CA HIS A 11 -8.36 13.67 -4.47
C HIS A 11 -8.31 12.34 -5.22
N ALA A 12 -7.49 11.40 -4.72
CA ALA A 12 -7.45 10.04 -5.25
C ALA A 12 -8.84 9.39 -5.21
N ALA A 13 -9.24 8.70 -6.28
CA ALA A 13 -10.52 8.03 -6.33
C ALA A 13 -10.63 6.92 -5.28
N ALA A 14 -11.74 6.90 -4.52
CA ALA A 14 -12.17 5.72 -3.79
C ALA A 14 -12.94 4.80 -4.74
N LEU A 15 -12.71 3.49 -4.66
CA LEU A 15 -13.29 2.53 -5.59
C LEU A 15 -14.51 1.83 -4.98
N ARG A 16 -15.58 1.72 -5.76
CA ARG A 16 -16.69 0.82 -5.48
C ARG A 16 -16.24 -0.64 -5.64
N PRO A 17 -16.88 -1.62 -4.97
CA PRO A 17 -16.47 -3.03 -5.04
C PRO A 17 -16.36 -3.58 -6.46
N GLY A 18 -17.25 -3.18 -7.37
CA GLY A 18 -17.22 -3.56 -8.78
C GLY A 18 -15.99 -3.01 -9.50
N GLN A 19 -15.63 -1.75 -9.25
CA GLN A 19 -14.43 -1.13 -9.81
C GLN A 19 -13.15 -1.81 -9.31
N LEU A 20 -13.07 -2.15 -8.01
CA LEU A 20 -11.93 -2.87 -7.47
C LEU A 20 -11.77 -4.24 -8.15
N ARG A 21 -12.86 -5.01 -8.28
CA ARG A 21 -12.82 -6.30 -9.00
C ARG A 21 -12.36 -6.13 -10.45
N HIS A 22 -12.81 -5.08 -11.13
CA HIS A 22 -12.40 -4.77 -12.50
C HIS A 22 -10.90 -4.45 -12.58
N VAL A 23 -10.37 -3.57 -11.73
CA VAL A 23 -8.93 -3.24 -11.68
C VAL A 23 -8.09 -4.49 -11.46
N ILE A 24 -8.47 -5.35 -10.51
CA ILE A 24 -7.76 -6.58 -10.20
C ILE A 24 -7.77 -7.54 -11.42
N ARG A 25 -8.92 -7.68 -12.08
CA ARG A 25 -9.04 -8.50 -13.30
C ARG A 25 -8.13 -7.96 -14.42
N VAL A 26 -8.13 -6.66 -14.66
CA VAL A 26 -7.24 -6.05 -15.68
C VAL A 26 -5.77 -6.26 -15.29
N ALA A 27 -5.38 -6.00 -14.03
CA ALA A 27 -4.01 -6.19 -13.56
C ALA A 27 -3.53 -7.64 -13.66
N SER A 28 -4.44 -8.61 -13.48
CA SER A 28 -4.09 -10.04 -13.61
C SER A 28 -3.76 -10.46 -15.04
N ILE A 29 -4.09 -9.65 -16.04
CA ILE A 29 -3.87 -9.95 -17.46
C ILE A 29 -2.83 -9.04 -18.10
N THR A 30 -2.83 -7.74 -17.76
CA THR A 30 -2.07 -6.70 -18.49
C THR A 30 -0.74 -6.31 -17.82
N GLY A 31 -0.51 -6.70 -16.58
CA GLY A 31 0.68 -6.34 -15.82
C GLY A 31 1.95 -7.05 -16.32
N ARG A 32 3.11 -6.40 -16.21
CA ARG A 32 4.41 -7.08 -16.43
C ARG A 32 4.67 -8.16 -15.38
N GLN A 33 4.05 -8.05 -14.22
CA GLN A 33 4.14 -9.00 -13.11
C GLN A 33 2.74 -9.14 -12.45
N PRO A 34 1.82 -9.86 -13.12
CA PRO A 34 0.41 -9.89 -12.72
C PRO A 34 0.20 -10.34 -11.27
N ILE A 35 0.93 -11.37 -10.82
CA ILE A 35 0.80 -11.92 -9.46
C ILE A 35 1.13 -10.85 -8.41
N ARG A 36 2.24 -10.13 -8.59
CA ARG A 36 2.60 -9.00 -7.72
C ARG A 36 1.56 -7.89 -7.79
N ASP A 37 1.13 -7.52 -8.98
CA ASP A 37 0.25 -6.38 -9.20
C ASP A 37 -1.13 -6.62 -8.56
N VAL A 38 -1.64 -7.84 -8.62
CA VAL A 38 -2.85 -8.28 -7.91
C VAL A 38 -2.66 -8.22 -6.39
N MET A 39 -1.51 -8.71 -5.89
CA MET A 39 -1.17 -8.64 -4.46
C MET A 39 -1.10 -7.18 -3.97
N LEU A 40 -0.48 -6.28 -4.71
CA LEU A 40 -0.40 -4.84 -4.37
C LEU A 40 -1.78 -4.20 -4.24
N LEU A 41 -2.69 -4.50 -5.18
CA LEU A 41 -4.07 -3.99 -5.14
C LEU A 41 -4.83 -4.52 -3.93
N TRP A 42 -4.81 -5.83 -3.68
CA TRP A 42 -5.49 -6.40 -2.50
C TRP A 42 -4.91 -5.84 -1.21
N LEU A 43 -3.60 -5.81 -1.06
CA LEU A 43 -2.94 -5.37 0.17
C LEU A 43 -3.24 -3.89 0.47
N THR A 44 -3.15 -3.01 -0.52
CA THR A 44 -3.44 -1.59 -0.31
C THR A 44 -4.90 -1.30 0.00
N HIS A 45 -5.85 -2.06 -0.59
CA HIS A 45 -7.29 -1.87 -0.38
C HIS A 45 -7.80 -2.50 0.92
N SER A 46 -7.14 -3.54 1.42
CA SER A 46 -7.55 -4.20 2.68
C SER A 46 -6.90 -3.61 3.93
N THR A 47 -5.68 -3.07 3.81
CA THR A 47 -4.91 -2.58 4.96
C THR A 47 -4.69 -1.07 4.99
N GLY A 48 -4.92 -0.39 3.86
CA GLY A 48 -4.62 1.04 3.72
C GLY A 48 -3.13 1.37 3.86
N VAL A 49 -2.22 0.42 3.65
CA VAL A 49 -0.77 0.64 3.69
C VAL A 49 -0.34 1.66 2.65
N ARG A 50 0.56 2.56 3.04
CA ARG A 50 1.13 3.54 2.10
C ARG A 50 2.14 2.88 1.19
N VAL A 51 2.26 3.36 -0.04
CA VAL A 51 3.18 2.80 -1.03
C VAL A 51 4.64 2.81 -0.55
N THR A 52 5.06 3.85 0.15
CA THR A 52 6.42 3.92 0.73
C THR A 52 6.61 2.90 1.85
N GLU A 53 5.60 2.73 2.72
CA GLU A 53 5.60 1.69 3.75
C GLU A 53 5.66 0.31 3.09
N LEU A 54 4.82 0.08 2.08
CA LEU A 54 4.75 -1.18 1.32
C LEU A 54 6.07 -1.54 0.65
N ALA A 55 6.79 -0.56 0.07
CA ALA A 55 8.12 -0.75 -0.50
C ALA A 55 9.19 -1.10 0.56
N SER A 56 8.88 -0.86 1.84
CA SER A 56 9.80 -1.03 2.95
C SER A 56 9.52 -2.24 3.85
N ILE A 57 8.34 -2.88 3.69
CA ILE A 57 8.01 -4.11 4.43
C ILE A 57 9.00 -5.21 4.07
N GLU A 58 9.51 -5.89 5.08
CA GLU A 58 10.43 -7.01 4.96
C GLU A 58 9.71 -8.34 5.21
N ILE A 59 10.32 -9.44 4.82
CA ILE A 59 9.75 -10.79 5.03
C ILE A 59 9.50 -11.04 6.52
N ARG A 60 10.43 -10.64 7.40
CA ARG A 60 10.28 -10.80 8.87
C ARG A 60 9.13 -9.98 9.46
N ASP A 61 8.70 -8.91 8.80
CA ASP A 61 7.52 -8.14 9.23
C ASP A 61 6.22 -8.93 8.93
N LEU A 62 6.24 -9.77 7.88
CA LEU A 62 5.09 -10.51 7.36
C LEU A 62 4.99 -11.93 7.91
N LEU A 63 6.12 -12.62 8.06
CA LEU A 63 6.20 -14.01 8.50
C LEU A 63 6.80 -14.12 9.89
N HIS A 64 6.40 -15.17 10.62
CA HIS A 64 7.16 -15.69 11.76
C HIS A 64 8.36 -16.51 11.28
N PRO A 65 9.38 -16.77 12.12
CA PRO A 65 10.46 -17.69 11.79
C PRO A 65 9.95 -19.08 11.37
N SER A 66 8.86 -19.56 12.00
CA SER A 66 8.17 -20.80 11.61
C SER A 66 7.60 -20.82 10.20
N GLY A 67 7.57 -19.66 9.53
CA GLY A 67 6.96 -19.49 8.22
C GLY A 67 5.46 -19.20 8.25
N GLN A 68 4.82 -19.17 9.42
CA GLN A 68 3.42 -18.77 9.55
C GLN A 68 3.26 -17.28 9.21
N MET A 69 2.22 -16.92 8.45
CA MET A 69 1.89 -15.53 8.16
C MET A 69 1.32 -14.85 9.41
N ARG A 70 1.76 -13.61 9.68
CA ARG A 70 1.23 -12.80 10.77
C ARG A 70 -0.14 -12.25 10.40
N GLU A 71 -1.09 -12.30 11.30
CA GLU A 71 -2.37 -11.60 11.16
C GLU A 71 -2.20 -10.10 11.42
N GLU A 72 -1.31 -9.76 12.36
CA GLU A 72 -0.95 -8.39 12.71
C GLU A 72 0.48 -8.08 12.27
N VAL A 73 0.62 -7.14 11.35
CA VAL A 73 1.92 -6.68 10.83
C VAL A 73 2.24 -5.32 11.43
N TYR A 74 3.24 -5.28 12.30
CA TYR A 74 3.72 -4.06 12.92
C TYR A 74 4.63 -3.28 11.97
N LEU A 75 4.16 -2.14 11.50
CA LEU A 75 4.94 -1.23 10.69
C LEU A 75 5.84 -0.37 11.61
N ARG A 76 7.12 -0.66 11.57
CA ARG A 76 8.14 0.00 12.40
C ARG A 76 8.22 1.51 12.11
N ALA A 77 8.57 2.32 13.11
CA ALA A 77 8.76 3.76 12.96
C ALA A 77 9.68 4.14 11.77
N ALA A 78 10.75 3.36 11.55
CA ALA A 78 11.72 3.59 10.48
C ALA A 78 11.13 3.53 9.05
N ILE A 79 10.00 2.83 8.86
CA ILE A 79 9.36 2.68 7.55
C ILE A 79 8.06 3.49 7.41
N THR A 80 7.57 4.09 8.49
CA THR A 80 6.34 4.86 8.49
C THR A 80 6.58 6.36 8.29
N LYS A 81 5.58 7.05 7.78
CA LYS A 81 5.62 8.51 7.63
C LYS A 81 5.60 9.16 9.02
N HIS A 82 6.46 10.16 9.23
CA HIS A 82 6.65 10.87 10.51
C HIS A 82 7.06 9.97 11.68
N SER A 83 7.73 8.84 11.38
CA SER A 83 8.22 7.88 12.39
C SER A 83 7.14 7.43 13.40
N ARG A 84 5.88 7.34 12.97
CA ARG A 84 4.75 6.88 13.78
C ARG A 84 4.44 5.43 13.44
N PRO A 85 4.82 4.48 14.31
CA PRO A 85 4.52 3.07 14.08
C PRO A 85 3.01 2.82 14.13
N ARG A 86 2.56 1.79 13.42
CA ARG A 86 1.17 1.33 13.44
C ARG A 86 1.07 -0.12 13.02
N THR A 87 0.00 -0.77 13.39
CA THR A 87 -0.31 -2.12 12.94
C THR A 87 -1.24 -2.10 11.74
N ILE A 88 -1.00 -2.98 10.78
CA ILE A 88 -1.97 -3.35 9.74
C ILE A 88 -2.42 -4.78 9.95
N TYR A 89 -3.65 -5.10 9.54
CA TYR A 89 -4.28 -6.39 9.80
C TYR A 89 -4.45 -7.17 8.49
N LEU A 90 -3.91 -8.39 8.44
CA LEU A 90 -4.01 -9.31 7.30
C LEU A 90 -5.13 -10.32 7.52
N THR A 91 -6.36 -9.83 7.66
CA THR A 91 -7.55 -10.65 7.92
C THR A 91 -8.38 -10.94 6.68
N HIS A 92 -8.13 -10.24 5.57
CA HIS A 92 -8.92 -10.40 4.34
C HIS A 92 -8.45 -11.61 3.53
N PRO A 93 -9.28 -12.65 3.29
CA PRO A 93 -8.84 -13.91 2.68
C PRO A 93 -8.18 -13.74 1.31
N LYS A 94 -8.74 -12.88 0.42
CA LYS A 94 -8.15 -12.63 -0.91
C LYS A 94 -6.79 -11.92 -0.83
N THR A 95 -6.54 -11.14 0.20
CA THR A 95 -5.22 -10.51 0.43
C THR A 95 -4.21 -11.58 0.82
N ILE A 96 -4.57 -12.46 1.74
CA ILE A 96 -3.73 -13.60 2.17
C ILE A 96 -3.40 -14.48 0.96
N THR A 97 -4.42 -14.91 0.19
CA THR A 97 -4.23 -15.70 -1.03
C THR A 97 -3.29 -15.02 -2.03
N ALA A 98 -3.43 -13.71 -2.23
CA ALA A 98 -2.59 -12.96 -3.17
C ALA A 98 -1.13 -12.84 -2.68
N ILE A 99 -0.91 -12.70 -1.36
CA ILE A 99 0.43 -12.71 -0.76
C ILE A 99 1.06 -14.10 -0.91
N GLU A 100 0.32 -15.17 -0.61
CA GLU A 100 0.79 -16.54 -0.76
C GLU A 100 1.20 -16.86 -2.21
N ALA A 101 0.38 -16.45 -3.18
CA ALA A 101 0.71 -16.60 -4.61
C ALA A 101 1.99 -15.85 -4.99
N TRP A 102 2.18 -14.65 -4.44
CA TRP A 102 3.39 -13.87 -4.67
C TRP A 102 4.63 -14.52 -4.05
N LEU A 103 4.54 -15.02 -2.82
CA LEU A 103 5.64 -15.72 -2.17
C LEU A 103 6.00 -17.02 -2.90
N ALA A 104 5.00 -17.79 -3.35
CA ALA A 104 5.21 -18.98 -4.16
C ALA A 104 5.95 -18.67 -5.46
N TYR A 105 5.50 -17.65 -6.19
CA TYR A 105 6.17 -17.18 -7.41
C TYR A 105 7.63 -16.76 -7.15
N ARG A 106 7.89 -16.02 -6.07
CA ARG A 106 9.25 -15.61 -5.70
C ARG A 106 10.15 -16.82 -5.43
N ARG A 107 9.61 -17.87 -4.78
CA ARG A 107 10.34 -19.11 -4.52
C ARG A 107 10.71 -19.81 -5.81
N GLU A 108 9.78 -19.95 -6.75
CA GLU A 108 10.03 -20.52 -8.07
C GLU A 108 11.14 -19.77 -8.84
N ARG A 109 11.20 -18.44 -8.66
CA ARG A 109 12.20 -17.58 -9.28
C ARG A 109 13.52 -17.50 -8.52
N GLY A 110 13.64 -18.10 -7.33
CA GLY A 110 14.81 -17.99 -6.48
C GLY A 110 15.05 -16.61 -5.89
N TRP A 111 14.00 -15.75 -5.81
CA TRP A 111 14.17 -14.34 -5.40
C TRP A 111 14.13 -14.16 -3.89
N GLY A 112 15.26 -13.73 -3.32
CA GLY A 112 15.39 -13.43 -1.90
C GLY A 112 15.46 -14.66 -1.01
N LEU A 113 15.88 -15.81 -1.54
CA LEU A 113 16.05 -17.05 -0.77
C LEU A 113 17.39 -17.07 -0.03
N SER A 114 17.42 -17.88 1.01
CA SER A 114 18.60 -18.27 1.79
C SER A 114 18.62 -19.80 1.94
N SER A 115 19.72 -20.34 2.49
CA SER A 115 19.81 -21.74 2.87
C SER A 115 19.13 -22.04 4.22
N ASP A 116 18.75 -21.01 4.99
CA ASP A 116 18.04 -21.14 6.25
C ASP A 116 16.57 -21.51 5.98
N PRO A 117 16.02 -22.58 6.62
CA PRO A 117 14.62 -22.96 6.46
C PRO A 117 13.63 -22.00 7.12
N GLU A 118 14.09 -21.15 8.06
CA GLU A 118 13.24 -20.12 8.66
C GLU A 118 12.63 -19.20 7.60
N TYR A 119 11.53 -18.56 7.94
CA TYR A 119 10.79 -17.66 7.04
C TYR A 119 10.49 -18.29 5.68
N ARG A 120 10.27 -19.63 5.65
CA ARG A 120 10.03 -20.42 4.43
C ARG A 120 11.22 -20.39 3.44
N GLY A 121 12.43 -20.24 3.93
CA GLY A 121 13.64 -20.12 3.12
C GLY A 121 13.88 -18.73 2.53
N PHE A 122 13.14 -17.71 2.90
CA PHE A 122 13.42 -16.33 2.51
C PHE A 122 14.39 -15.67 3.50
N ARG A 123 15.24 -14.78 3.00
CA ARG A 123 16.00 -13.88 3.87
C ARG A 123 15.05 -12.97 4.63
N PRO A 124 15.17 -12.88 5.97
CA PRO A 124 14.23 -12.13 6.81
C PRO A 124 14.21 -10.63 6.52
N ASP A 125 15.33 -10.05 6.07
CA ASP A 125 15.52 -8.64 5.74
C ASP A 125 15.19 -8.31 4.27
N GLU A 126 14.84 -9.32 3.46
CA GLU A 126 14.45 -9.11 2.07
C GLU A 126 13.10 -8.39 1.98
N ARG A 127 12.96 -7.48 1.01
CA ARG A 127 11.70 -6.75 0.79
C ARG A 127 10.59 -7.67 0.34
N LEU A 128 9.37 -7.43 0.86
CA LEU A 128 8.18 -8.13 0.40
C LEU A 128 7.90 -7.83 -1.08
N VAL A 129 7.99 -6.56 -1.44
CA VAL A 129 7.63 -6.11 -2.79
C VAL A 129 8.88 -5.90 -3.63
N LEU A 130 8.98 -6.66 -4.72
CA LEU A 130 10.09 -6.57 -5.65
C LEU A 130 9.62 -6.05 -7.02
N THR A 131 10.54 -5.48 -7.78
CA THR A 131 10.35 -5.13 -9.18
C THR A 131 10.13 -6.39 -10.03
N HIS A 132 9.80 -6.23 -11.30
CA HIS A 132 9.69 -7.35 -12.25
C HIS A 132 11.03 -8.06 -12.54
N LYS A 133 12.15 -7.50 -12.06
CA LYS A 133 13.50 -8.06 -12.14
C LYS A 133 13.96 -8.71 -10.84
N GLY A 134 13.08 -8.85 -9.84
CA GLY A 134 13.42 -9.44 -8.53
C GLY A 134 14.28 -8.55 -7.64
N ARG A 135 14.31 -7.23 -7.86
CA ARG A 135 15.05 -6.26 -7.04
C ARG A 135 14.10 -5.43 -6.20
N ALA A 136 14.56 -4.98 -5.03
CA ALA A 136 13.80 -4.03 -4.22
C ALA A 136 13.51 -2.73 -4.98
N PHE A 137 12.40 -2.08 -4.66
CA PHE A 137 12.14 -0.73 -5.13
C PHE A 137 13.01 0.27 -4.37
N GLU A 138 13.64 1.18 -5.08
CA GLU A 138 14.45 2.24 -4.50
C GLU A 138 13.57 3.30 -3.83
N LEU A 139 14.04 3.79 -2.68
CA LEU A 139 13.44 4.88 -1.93
C LEU A 139 14.26 6.15 -2.13
N ALA A 140 13.69 7.12 -2.83
CA ALA A 140 14.29 8.45 -2.96
C ALA A 140 14.07 9.28 -1.69
N ARG A 141 15.06 10.07 -1.29
CA ARG A 141 14.91 11.14 -0.30
C ARG A 141 14.50 12.42 -1.03
N LYS A 142 13.49 13.09 -0.53
CA LYS A 142 13.02 14.39 -1.04
C LYS A 142 12.89 15.37 0.10
N VAL A 143 13.09 16.64 -0.21
CA VAL A 143 12.91 17.75 0.72
C VAL A 143 11.66 18.53 0.33
N ARG A 144 10.81 18.82 1.28
CA ARG A 144 9.66 19.71 1.11
C ARG A 144 9.80 20.91 2.02
N GLN A 145 9.68 22.10 1.46
CA GLN A 145 9.62 23.34 2.24
C GLN A 145 8.24 23.46 2.89
N LEU A 146 8.21 23.56 4.20
CA LEU A 146 7.03 23.84 5.01
C LEU A 146 7.24 25.13 5.78
N GLN A 147 6.17 25.67 6.41
CA GLN A 147 6.27 26.91 7.21
C GLN A 147 7.28 26.82 8.37
N GLY A 148 7.56 25.59 8.86
CA GLY A 148 8.57 25.32 9.90
C GLY A 148 9.96 24.98 9.39
N GLY A 149 10.25 25.17 8.09
CA GLY A 149 11.52 24.83 7.46
C GLY A 149 11.48 23.60 6.56
N PRO A 150 12.64 23.15 6.02
CA PRO A 150 12.73 22.01 5.15
C PRO A 150 12.50 20.71 5.92
N VAL A 151 11.64 19.84 5.39
CA VAL A 151 11.36 18.51 5.94
C VAL A 151 11.75 17.46 4.93
N GLU A 152 12.68 16.58 5.32
CA GLU A 152 13.04 15.42 4.51
C GLU A 152 12.00 14.31 4.65
N TYR A 153 11.71 13.65 3.54
CA TYR A 153 10.85 12.46 3.53
C TYR A 153 11.30 11.45 2.47
N ARG A 154 10.98 10.19 2.70
CA ARG A 154 11.22 9.12 1.73
C ARG A 154 9.98 8.92 0.86
N CYS A 155 10.20 8.62 -0.41
CA CYS A 155 9.15 8.25 -1.35
C CYS A 155 9.63 7.14 -2.29
N CYS A 156 8.68 6.37 -2.79
CA CYS A 156 8.93 5.34 -3.79
C CYS A 156 8.19 5.71 -5.08
N ASP A 157 8.80 6.55 -5.90
CA ASP A 157 8.17 7.06 -7.12
C ASP A 157 7.84 5.93 -8.11
N ALA A 158 8.74 4.96 -8.27
CA ALA A 158 8.53 3.84 -9.18
C ALA A 158 7.30 2.99 -8.80
N LEU A 159 7.07 2.74 -7.50
CA LEU A 159 5.90 2.00 -7.05
C LEU A 159 4.62 2.86 -7.12
N GLN A 160 4.71 4.18 -6.87
CA GLN A 160 3.60 5.12 -7.08
C GLN A 160 3.16 5.15 -8.54
N GLN A 161 4.13 5.22 -9.47
CA GLN A 161 3.86 5.18 -10.90
C GLN A 161 3.26 3.85 -11.34
N LEU A 162 3.76 2.73 -10.79
CA LEU A 162 3.19 1.41 -11.04
C LEU A 162 1.71 1.38 -10.61
N MET A 163 1.39 1.77 -9.38
CA MET A 163 0.00 1.81 -8.89
C MET A 163 -0.89 2.69 -9.78
N SER A 164 -0.45 3.90 -10.10
CA SER A 164 -1.20 4.80 -10.98
C SER A 164 -1.42 4.22 -12.39
N ARG A 165 -0.44 3.47 -12.91
CA ARG A 165 -0.56 2.76 -14.18
C ARG A 165 -1.61 1.68 -14.13
N LEU A 166 -1.67 0.86 -13.06
CA LEU A 166 -2.68 -0.19 -12.91
C LEU A 166 -4.10 0.37 -12.96
N TYR A 167 -4.37 1.47 -12.26
CA TYR A 167 -5.67 2.13 -12.32
C TYR A 167 -5.98 2.71 -13.70
N ARG A 168 -5.01 3.34 -14.34
CA ARG A 168 -5.18 3.90 -15.70
C ARG A 168 -5.45 2.83 -16.74
N GLN A 169 -4.77 1.67 -16.67
CA GLN A 169 -5.01 0.54 -17.56
C GLN A 169 -6.44 -0.01 -17.41
N ALA A 170 -7.00 0.08 -16.22
CA ALA A 170 -8.39 -0.30 -15.94
C ALA A 170 -9.39 0.84 -16.18
N GLY A 171 -8.99 1.97 -16.77
CA GLY A 171 -9.90 3.08 -17.06
C GLY A 171 -10.40 3.83 -15.80
N ILE A 172 -9.78 3.66 -14.64
CA ILE A 172 -10.20 4.33 -13.41
C ILE A 172 -9.65 5.76 -13.37
N LYS A 173 -10.50 6.73 -13.64
CA LYS A 173 -10.17 8.15 -13.55
C LYS A 173 -9.85 8.54 -12.10
N GLY A 174 -8.76 9.31 -11.88
CA GLY A 174 -8.31 9.74 -10.56
C GLY A 174 -7.72 8.60 -9.69
N GLY A 175 -7.55 7.41 -10.23
CA GLY A 175 -6.91 6.29 -9.54
C GLY A 175 -5.41 6.55 -9.31
N SER A 176 -4.94 6.34 -8.08
CA SER A 176 -3.55 6.58 -7.68
C SER A 176 -3.11 5.64 -6.54
N SER A 177 -1.86 5.76 -6.12
CA SER A 177 -1.31 5.03 -4.99
C SER A 177 -2.07 5.23 -3.66
N HIS A 178 -2.90 6.26 -3.56
CA HIS A 178 -3.75 6.53 -2.40
C HIS A 178 -5.16 5.95 -2.50
N SER A 179 -5.56 5.41 -3.66
CA SER A 179 -6.93 4.92 -3.89
C SER A 179 -7.30 3.75 -2.98
N GLY A 180 -6.40 2.79 -2.75
CA GLY A 180 -6.65 1.70 -1.81
C GLY A 180 -6.95 2.20 -0.41
N ARG A 181 -6.12 3.10 0.09
CA ARG A 181 -6.26 3.71 1.40
C ARG A 181 -7.56 4.52 1.53
N ARG A 182 -7.92 5.29 0.49
CA ARG A 182 -9.18 6.04 0.45
C ARG A 182 -10.40 5.12 0.41
N THR A 183 -10.32 4.03 -0.35
CA THR A 183 -11.38 3.02 -0.42
C THR A 183 -11.61 2.36 0.95
N LEU A 184 -10.53 1.99 1.67
CA LEU A 184 -10.64 1.43 3.00
C LEU A 184 -11.29 2.43 3.98
N ALA A 185 -10.84 3.69 3.98
CA ALA A 185 -11.39 4.74 4.82
C ALA A 185 -12.89 4.91 4.60
N ALA A 186 -13.31 5.04 3.34
CA ALA A 186 -14.73 5.17 2.98
C ALA A 186 -15.55 3.96 3.43
N LYS A 187 -15.03 2.74 3.24
CA LYS A 187 -15.69 1.50 3.67
C LYS A 187 -15.85 1.43 5.20
N VAL A 188 -14.80 1.74 5.95
CA VAL A 188 -14.85 1.71 7.43
C VAL A 188 -15.85 2.75 7.93
N LEU A 189 -15.79 3.97 7.40
CA LEU A 189 -16.72 5.02 7.79
C LEU A 189 -18.17 4.66 7.46
N ALA A 190 -18.45 4.14 6.26
CA ALA A 190 -19.79 3.73 5.84
C ALA A 190 -20.36 2.62 6.73
N ASN A 191 -19.51 1.68 7.20
CA ASN A 191 -19.96 0.56 8.01
C ASN A 191 -20.08 0.89 9.51
N THR A 192 -19.33 1.86 10.01
CA THR A 192 -19.22 2.11 11.46
C THR A 192 -19.68 3.50 11.88
N GLY A 193 -19.70 4.48 10.97
CA GLY A 193 -19.93 5.88 11.27
C GLY A 193 -18.82 6.54 12.12
N LYS A 194 -17.75 5.81 12.46
CA LYS A 194 -16.72 6.25 13.41
C LYS A 194 -15.45 6.74 12.70
N ILE A 195 -15.18 8.02 12.80
CA ILE A 195 -13.98 8.66 12.25
C ILE A 195 -12.71 8.17 12.98
N GLU A 196 -12.82 7.93 14.28
CA GLU A 196 -11.73 7.48 15.15
C GLU A 196 -11.17 6.14 14.69
N LEU A 197 -12.01 5.22 14.23
CA LEU A 197 -11.58 3.94 13.65
C LEU A 197 -10.79 4.14 12.35
N VAL A 198 -11.22 5.08 11.52
CA VAL A 198 -10.48 5.43 10.29
C VAL A 198 -9.11 6.02 10.63
N GLN A 199 -9.04 6.91 11.62
CA GLN A 199 -7.79 7.49 12.10
C GLN A 199 -6.83 6.41 12.61
N MET A 200 -7.32 5.53 13.47
CA MET A 200 -6.52 4.44 14.05
C MET A 200 -5.97 3.51 12.96
N LEU A 201 -6.82 3.02 12.06
CA LEU A 201 -6.41 2.10 10.98
C LEU A 201 -5.43 2.74 10.00
N LEU A 202 -5.64 4.01 9.70
CA LEU A 202 -4.78 4.72 8.77
C LEU A 202 -3.54 5.35 9.44
N GLY A 203 -3.47 5.40 10.76
CA GLY A 203 -2.39 6.07 11.50
C GLY A 203 -2.32 7.56 11.16
N HIS A 204 -3.46 8.25 11.25
CA HIS A 204 -3.54 9.70 11.15
C HIS A 204 -3.38 10.32 12.55
N ALA A 205 -2.57 11.39 12.62
CA ALA A 205 -2.32 12.08 13.89
C ALA A 205 -3.50 12.93 14.35
N GLU A 206 -4.25 13.47 13.39
CA GLU A 206 -5.32 14.43 13.63
C GLU A 206 -6.56 14.11 12.78
N PRO A 207 -7.77 14.45 13.28
CA PRO A 207 -9.03 14.27 12.55
C PRO A 207 -9.02 14.97 11.18
N ASP A 208 -8.41 16.14 11.09
CA ASP A 208 -8.35 16.95 9.86
C ASP A 208 -7.72 16.20 8.68
N HIS A 209 -6.85 15.23 8.93
CA HIS A 209 -6.28 14.39 7.89
C HIS A 209 -7.28 13.34 7.37
N VAL A 210 -8.43 13.17 8.01
CA VAL A 210 -9.50 12.24 7.57
C VAL A 210 -10.50 12.97 6.66
N TRP A 211 -10.70 14.27 6.81
CA TRP A 211 -11.65 15.06 6.00
C TRP A 211 -11.59 14.77 4.49
N PRO A 212 -10.41 14.66 3.85
CA PRO A 212 -10.35 14.35 2.43
C PRO A 212 -10.94 12.97 2.06
N TYR A 213 -11.23 12.12 3.03
CA TYR A 213 -11.81 10.80 2.84
C TYR A 213 -13.33 10.79 3.04
N LEU A 214 -13.91 11.88 3.58
CA LEU A 214 -15.35 12.01 3.86
C LEU A 214 -16.15 12.42 2.63
N ASP A 215 -15.54 13.07 1.64
CA ASP A 215 -16.16 13.50 0.39
C ASP A 215 -16.38 12.37 -0.64
N VAL A 216 -16.75 11.18 -0.17
CA VAL A 216 -17.07 10.05 -1.04
C VAL A 216 -18.58 9.91 -1.11
N ARG A 217 -19.23 10.67 -1.99
CA ARG A 217 -20.61 10.44 -2.41
C ARG A 217 -20.70 9.44 -3.56
#